data_a5b84df82e4ded3bb34e6fa25ab43378
#
_entry.id   a5b84df82e4ded3bb34e6fa25ab43378
#
_cell.length_a   1.000
_cell.length_b   1.000
_cell.length_c   1.000
_cell.angle_alpha   90.00
_cell.angle_beta   90.00
_cell.angle_gamma   90.00
#
_symmetry.space_group_name_H-M   'P 1'
#
loop_
_entity.id
_entity.type
_entity.pdbx_description
1 polymer ?
#
loop_
_entity_poly.entity_id
_entity_poly.type
_entity_poly.pdbx_seq_one_letter_code
_entity_poly.pdbx_strand_id
1 'polypeptide(L)'
;MSEPEITIRSIQHFLYCPHRWGLLEIDRAWVENYFVTKANLMHERVHDPNRYYVGRGDRVFTSVHVYNDEDPYRIHGVIDSLEATASPEGISLPEMRGTYQLRIVEYKPTKPKNNSFHEEDLMQVFAQKICVDYIFKTNCTAFLYYGDVRQRVPLPLNENYELYEKRLREILKEMRVYLNAGRIPGIPKGQ
;
A
#
# COMPACT_ATOMS: atom_id res chain seq x y z
N MET A 1 -8.10 -7.76 -25.29
CA MET A 1 -6.96 -6.99 -24.76
C MET A 1 -6.96 -7.15 -23.25
N SER A 2 -5.82 -7.43 -22.63
CA SER A 2 -5.73 -7.53 -21.18
C SER A 2 -5.97 -6.14 -20.54
N GLU A 3 -6.65 -6.12 -19.40
CA GLU A 3 -6.83 -4.91 -18.59
C GLU A 3 -5.49 -4.29 -18.21
N PRO A 4 -5.34 -2.95 -18.16
CA PRO A 4 -4.13 -2.30 -17.72
C PRO A 4 -3.76 -2.70 -16.27
N GLU A 5 -2.48 -2.95 -16.04
CA GLU A 5 -1.95 -3.11 -14.69
C GLU A 5 -1.90 -1.77 -13.98
N ILE A 6 -2.17 -1.79 -12.67
CA ILE A 6 -2.19 -0.59 -11.83
C ILE A 6 -1.18 -0.75 -10.70
N THR A 7 -0.33 0.25 -10.50
CA THR A 7 0.56 0.27 -9.34
C THR A 7 -0.22 0.63 -8.06
N ILE A 8 0.11 -0.01 -6.96
CA ILE A 8 -0.54 0.26 -5.66
C ILE A 8 -0.39 1.74 -5.26
N ARG A 9 0.77 2.33 -5.50
CA ARG A 9 1.00 3.77 -5.28
C ARG A 9 0.06 4.66 -6.11
N SER A 10 -0.26 4.24 -7.32
CA SER A 10 -1.17 4.94 -8.22
C SER A 10 -2.60 5.02 -7.66
N ILE A 11 -3.05 4.00 -6.91
CA ILE A 11 -4.33 4.01 -6.20
C ILE A 11 -4.40 5.16 -5.18
N GLN A 12 -3.36 5.31 -4.36
CA GLN A 12 -3.26 6.41 -3.41
C GLN A 12 -3.32 7.78 -4.10
N HIS A 13 -2.57 7.95 -5.18
CA HIS A 13 -2.56 9.20 -5.95
C HIS A 13 -3.92 9.51 -6.56
N PHE A 14 -4.62 8.49 -7.07
CA PHE A 14 -5.95 8.65 -7.65
C PHE A 14 -6.97 9.13 -6.60
N LEU A 15 -7.00 8.52 -5.44
CA LEU A 15 -7.89 8.91 -4.34
C LEU A 15 -7.57 10.30 -3.79
N TYR A 16 -6.30 10.65 -3.69
CA TYR A 16 -5.89 11.98 -3.26
C TYR A 16 -6.34 13.08 -4.23
N CYS A 17 -6.11 12.89 -5.53
CA CYS A 17 -6.56 13.81 -6.58
C CYS A 17 -6.54 13.12 -7.95
N PRO A 18 -7.71 12.72 -8.50
CA PRO A 18 -7.77 12.03 -9.80
C PRO A 18 -7.14 12.82 -10.94
N HIS A 19 -7.31 14.15 -10.97
CA HIS A 19 -6.69 15.00 -11.99
C HIS A 19 -5.16 14.95 -11.95
N ARG A 20 -4.57 15.11 -10.74
CA ARG A 20 -3.13 14.99 -10.54
C ARG A 20 -2.62 13.61 -10.92
N TRP A 21 -3.36 12.56 -10.54
CA TRP A 21 -3.05 11.19 -10.94
C TRP A 21 -2.99 11.05 -12.46
N GLY A 22 -3.97 11.59 -13.20
CA GLY A 22 -3.99 11.56 -14.65
C GLY A 22 -2.80 12.28 -15.30
N LEU A 23 -2.36 13.42 -14.73
CA LEU A 23 -1.15 14.09 -15.18
C LEU A 23 0.11 13.24 -14.97
N LEU A 24 0.19 12.49 -13.88
CA LEU A 24 1.35 11.63 -13.56
C LEU A 24 1.38 10.36 -14.40
N GLU A 25 0.25 9.68 -14.55
CA GLU A 25 0.19 8.34 -15.15
C GLU A 25 -0.07 8.38 -16.67
N ILE A 26 -0.85 9.35 -17.15
CA ILE A 26 -1.24 9.45 -18.56
C ILE A 26 -0.31 10.41 -19.31
N ASP A 27 -0.14 11.65 -18.82
CA ASP A 27 0.76 12.64 -19.42
C ASP A 27 2.22 12.49 -18.98
N ARG A 28 2.49 11.68 -17.97
CA ARG A 28 3.83 11.48 -17.39
C ARG A 28 4.51 12.79 -16.94
N ALA A 29 3.71 13.77 -16.54
CA ALA A 29 4.19 15.04 -16.02
C ALA A 29 4.61 14.88 -14.55
N TRP A 30 5.91 14.86 -14.29
CA TRP A 30 6.45 14.74 -12.92
C TRP A 30 6.99 16.08 -12.44
N VAL A 31 6.51 16.51 -11.24
CA VAL A 31 7.08 17.65 -10.51
C VAL A 31 7.38 17.22 -9.07
N GLU A 32 8.64 17.25 -8.70
CA GLU A 32 9.06 17.00 -7.33
C GLU A 32 8.74 18.21 -6.43
N ASN A 33 8.23 17.96 -5.23
CA ASN A 33 7.95 18.98 -4.24
C ASN A 33 8.45 18.58 -2.86
N TYR A 34 8.45 19.51 -1.89
CA TYR A 34 8.93 19.30 -0.53
C TYR A 34 8.35 18.06 0.15
N PHE A 35 7.05 17.78 -0.02
CA PHE A 35 6.41 16.62 0.62
C PHE A 35 6.87 15.30 0.03
N VAL A 36 7.09 15.25 -1.29
CA VAL A 36 7.65 14.08 -1.99
C VAL A 36 9.08 13.84 -1.52
N THR A 37 9.90 14.89 -1.44
CA THR A 37 11.29 14.79 -0.95
C THR A 37 11.32 14.30 0.50
N LYS A 38 10.44 14.82 1.38
CA LYS A 38 10.34 14.36 2.79
C LYS A 38 9.94 12.89 2.87
N ALA A 39 8.97 12.46 2.06
CA ALA A 39 8.55 11.06 2.00
C ALA A 39 9.69 10.17 1.51
N ASN A 40 10.38 10.54 0.43
CA ASN A 40 11.52 9.79 -0.10
C ASN A 40 12.64 9.61 0.94
N LEU A 41 13.01 10.68 1.66
CA LEU A 41 14.02 10.61 2.74
C LEU A 41 13.59 9.68 3.89
N MET A 42 12.30 9.60 4.18
CA MET A 42 11.78 8.67 5.18
C MET A 42 11.86 7.23 4.67
N HIS A 43 11.47 6.98 3.42
CA HIS A 43 11.58 5.66 2.78
C HIS A 43 13.05 5.18 2.69
N GLU A 44 13.99 6.05 2.32
CA GLU A 44 15.42 5.71 2.32
C GLU A 44 15.91 5.21 3.69
N ARG A 45 15.43 5.80 4.79
CA ARG A 45 15.77 5.35 6.15
C ARG A 45 15.18 4.00 6.51
N VAL A 46 14.00 3.68 5.99
CA VAL A 46 13.33 2.38 6.19
C VAL A 46 14.00 1.28 5.41
N HIS A 47 14.48 1.61 4.21
CA HIS A 47 15.14 0.67 3.28
C HIS A 47 16.64 0.50 3.52
N ASP A 48 17.21 1.09 4.59
CA ASP A 48 18.61 0.89 4.96
C ASP A 48 18.84 -0.57 5.41
N PRO A 49 19.54 -1.40 4.61
CA PRO A 49 19.76 -2.81 4.90
C PRO A 49 20.58 -3.05 6.19
N ASN A 50 21.22 -2.01 6.75
CA ASN A 50 21.97 -2.09 8.00
C ASN A 50 21.11 -1.85 9.26
N ARG A 51 19.82 -1.55 9.09
CA ARG A 51 18.88 -1.36 10.21
C ARG A 51 17.97 -2.57 10.39
N TYR A 52 18.55 -3.69 10.78
CA TYR A 52 17.77 -4.83 11.24
C TYR A 52 17.25 -4.56 12.66
N TYR A 53 15.95 -4.38 12.81
CA TYR A 53 15.29 -4.55 14.10
C TYR A 53 14.97 -6.03 14.28
N VAL A 54 15.83 -6.74 15.00
CA VAL A 54 15.51 -8.08 15.51
C VAL A 54 14.82 -7.90 16.85
N GLY A 55 13.49 -7.76 16.83
CA GLY A 55 12.67 -8.02 18.01
C GLY A 55 12.71 -9.52 18.34
N ARG A 56 12.42 -9.93 19.59
CA ARG A 56 12.40 -11.34 20.01
C ARG A 56 11.41 -12.14 19.13
N GLY A 57 11.94 -12.86 18.13
CA GLY A 57 11.18 -13.73 17.24
C GLY A 57 10.56 -13.09 16.00
N ASP A 58 10.64 -11.78 15.83
CA ASP A 58 10.13 -11.10 14.64
C ASP A 58 11.24 -10.93 13.60
N ARG A 59 10.91 -11.23 12.35
CA ARG A 59 11.74 -10.88 11.20
C ARG A 59 11.08 -9.77 10.42
N VAL A 60 11.89 -8.83 9.93
CA VAL A 60 11.45 -7.67 9.17
C VAL A 60 12.09 -7.71 7.79
N PHE A 61 11.24 -7.69 6.76
CA PHE A 61 11.64 -7.56 5.38
C PHE A 61 11.26 -6.16 4.90
N THR A 62 12.16 -5.48 4.22
CA THR A 62 11.93 -4.13 3.69
C THR A 62 11.92 -4.14 2.17
N SER A 63 11.23 -3.17 1.55
CA SER A 63 11.12 -3.06 0.08
C SER A 63 10.59 -4.33 -0.58
N VAL A 64 9.55 -4.91 -0.01
CA VAL A 64 9.01 -6.18 -0.49
C VAL A 64 8.13 -5.95 -1.72
N HIS A 65 8.55 -6.50 -2.87
CA HIS A 65 7.74 -6.46 -4.09
C HIS A 65 6.57 -7.44 -3.97
N VAL A 66 5.38 -6.94 -4.26
CA VAL A 66 4.14 -7.72 -4.20
C VAL A 66 3.29 -7.50 -5.44
N TYR A 67 2.48 -8.49 -5.78
CA TYR A 67 1.57 -8.43 -6.91
C TYR A 67 0.33 -9.31 -6.68
N ASN A 68 -0.71 -9.02 -7.44
CA ASN A 68 -1.82 -9.92 -7.69
C ASN A 68 -2.21 -9.75 -9.16
N ASP A 69 -1.94 -10.76 -9.98
CA ASP A 69 -2.14 -10.80 -11.44
C ASP A 69 -3.51 -11.34 -11.86
N GLU A 70 -4.34 -11.73 -10.90
CA GLU A 70 -5.70 -12.19 -11.17
C GLU A 70 -6.68 -11.04 -11.36
N ASP A 71 -7.66 -11.25 -12.23
CA ASP A 71 -8.80 -10.35 -12.35
C ASP A 71 -9.68 -10.40 -11.09
N PRO A 72 -10.23 -9.28 -10.64
CA PRO A 72 -10.20 -7.95 -11.25
C PRO A 72 -9.04 -7.07 -10.77
N TYR A 73 -8.07 -7.61 -10.01
CA TYR A 73 -7.04 -6.80 -9.37
C TYR A 73 -5.97 -6.34 -10.35
N ARG A 74 -5.13 -7.22 -10.86
CA ARG A 74 -4.00 -6.90 -11.75
C ARG A 74 -3.22 -5.69 -11.24
N ILE A 75 -2.74 -5.80 -9.99
CA ILE A 75 -2.04 -4.75 -9.25
C ILE A 75 -0.67 -5.23 -8.79
N HIS A 76 0.27 -4.31 -8.67
CA HIS A 76 1.59 -4.59 -8.12
C HIS A 76 2.16 -3.37 -7.40
N GLY A 77 3.15 -3.59 -6.54
CA GLY A 77 3.79 -2.51 -5.81
C GLY A 77 4.89 -2.97 -4.89
N VAL A 78 5.30 -2.07 -4.00
CA VAL A 78 6.33 -2.32 -2.99
C VAL A 78 5.74 -2.00 -1.62
N ILE A 79 5.97 -2.88 -0.67
CA ILE A 79 5.65 -2.67 0.75
C ILE A 79 6.89 -2.13 1.44
N ASP A 80 6.73 -1.10 2.25
CA ASP A 80 7.84 -0.51 3.02
C ASP A 80 8.45 -1.53 3.98
N SER A 81 7.60 -2.21 4.76
CA SER A 81 8.03 -3.22 5.72
C SER A 81 6.99 -4.33 5.86
N LEU A 82 7.43 -5.58 5.75
CA LEU A 82 6.67 -6.79 6.03
C LEU A 82 7.29 -7.49 7.22
N GLU A 83 6.57 -7.56 8.32
CA GLU A 83 7.00 -8.22 9.55
C GLU A 83 6.45 -9.65 9.61
N ALA A 84 7.27 -10.60 10.04
CA ALA A 84 6.90 -11.98 10.26
C ALA A 84 7.10 -12.34 11.73
N THR A 85 6.01 -12.50 12.47
CA THR A 85 5.99 -12.86 13.89
C THR A 85 5.72 -14.35 14.05
N ALA A 86 6.55 -15.05 14.81
CA ALA A 86 6.37 -16.48 15.07
C ALA A 86 4.99 -16.75 15.69
N SER A 87 4.23 -17.67 15.09
CA SER A 87 2.88 -18.02 15.52
C SER A 87 2.52 -19.45 15.10
N PRO A 88 1.93 -20.26 15.98
CA PRO A 88 1.48 -21.59 15.63
C PRO A 88 0.33 -21.60 14.60
N GLU A 89 -0.43 -20.52 14.49
CA GLU A 89 -1.53 -20.33 13.53
C GLU A 89 -1.06 -19.65 12.23
N GLY A 90 0.25 -19.45 12.10
CA GLY A 90 0.84 -18.75 10.94
C GLY A 90 1.09 -19.71 9.77
N ILE A 91 1.74 -19.16 8.75
CA ILE A 91 2.15 -19.89 7.55
C ILE A 91 3.65 -20.18 7.57
N SER A 92 4.07 -21.22 6.86
CA SER A 92 5.49 -21.48 6.60
C SER A 92 6.02 -20.51 5.55
N LEU A 93 7.18 -19.92 5.80
CA LEU A 93 7.86 -19.05 4.84
C LEU A 93 9.09 -19.77 4.26
N PRO A 94 9.44 -19.52 2.97
CA PRO A 94 10.65 -20.08 2.37
C PRO A 94 11.89 -19.77 3.22
N GLU A 95 12.78 -20.76 3.35
CA GLU A 95 14.05 -20.65 4.06
C GLU A 95 13.95 -20.33 5.57
N MET A 96 12.74 -20.33 6.14
CA MET A 96 12.51 -20.08 7.55
C MET A 96 11.93 -21.30 8.25
N ARG A 97 12.43 -21.60 9.47
CA ARG A 97 11.88 -22.68 10.30
C ARG A 97 10.71 -22.16 11.13
N GLY A 98 9.62 -22.94 11.16
CA GLY A 98 8.41 -22.58 11.91
C GLY A 98 7.34 -21.90 11.07
N THR A 99 6.33 -21.38 11.75
CA THR A 99 5.19 -20.72 11.15
C THR A 99 5.08 -19.29 11.65
N TYR A 100 4.60 -18.39 10.79
CA TYR A 100 4.63 -16.94 11.04
C TYR A 100 3.32 -16.29 10.62
N GLN A 101 2.86 -15.34 11.41
CA GLN A 101 1.86 -14.37 10.99
C GLN A 101 2.54 -13.18 10.32
N LEU A 102 1.99 -12.75 9.18
CA LEU A 102 2.49 -11.61 8.43
C LEU A 102 1.76 -10.32 8.81
N ARG A 103 2.52 -9.23 8.83
CA ARG A 103 2.04 -7.89 9.16
C ARG A 103 2.67 -6.86 8.25
N ILE A 104 1.85 -6.08 7.57
CA ILE A 104 2.29 -4.95 6.76
C ILE A 104 2.48 -3.73 7.66
N VAL A 105 3.57 -3.00 7.48
CA VAL A 105 3.78 -1.68 8.08
C VAL A 105 4.13 -0.69 7.00
N GLU A 106 3.22 0.22 6.72
CA GLU A 106 3.41 1.32 5.76
C GLU A 106 3.79 2.59 6.52
N TYR A 107 4.83 3.29 6.06
CA TYR A 107 5.38 4.47 6.70
C TYR A 107 4.81 5.75 6.12
N LYS A 108 4.30 6.62 6.99
CA LYS A 108 3.77 7.94 6.61
C LYS A 108 4.48 9.03 7.40
N PRO A 109 4.84 10.15 6.75
CA PRO A 109 5.60 11.22 7.41
C PRO A 109 4.79 11.96 8.48
N THR A 110 3.47 12.07 8.30
CA THR A 110 2.61 12.93 9.14
C THR A 110 1.26 12.27 9.40
N LYS A 111 0.84 12.26 10.66
CA LYS A 111 -0.48 11.79 11.10
C LYS A 111 -1.57 12.81 10.78
N PRO A 112 -2.75 12.39 10.30
CA PRO A 112 -3.91 13.28 10.14
C PRO A 112 -4.31 13.91 11.49
N LYS A 113 -4.71 15.19 11.48
CA LYS A 113 -5.10 15.90 12.71
C LYS A 113 -6.40 15.41 13.32
N ASN A 114 -7.39 15.10 12.47
CA ASN A 114 -8.76 14.82 12.89
C ASN A 114 -9.15 13.33 12.78
N ASN A 115 -8.34 12.52 12.11
CA ASN A 115 -8.64 11.10 11.86
C ASN A 115 -7.44 10.23 12.25
N SER A 116 -7.69 8.94 12.42
CA SER A 116 -6.60 7.98 12.65
C SER A 116 -5.78 7.73 11.40
N PHE A 117 -6.41 7.80 10.22
CA PHE A 117 -5.80 7.62 8.89
C PHE A 117 -6.65 8.29 7.80
N HIS A 118 -6.06 8.50 6.62
CA HIS A 118 -6.76 8.92 5.41
C HIS A 118 -7.27 7.71 4.61
N GLU A 119 -8.35 7.88 3.84
CA GLU A 119 -8.91 6.82 2.98
C GLU A 119 -7.88 6.34 1.94
N GLU A 120 -7.14 7.25 1.34
CA GLU A 120 -6.13 6.94 0.34
C GLU A 120 -4.99 6.07 0.90
N ASP A 121 -4.59 6.30 2.15
CA ASP A 121 -3.58 5.49 2.84
C ASP A 121 -4.14 4.10 3.19
N LEU A 122 -5.37 4.05 3.70
CA LEU A 122 -6.07 2.80 3.98
C LEU A 122 -6.18 1.92 2.73
N MET A 123 -6.64 2.50 1.60
CA MET A 123 -6.83 1.75 0.36
C MET A 123 -5.51 1.32 -0.27
N GLN A 124 -4.45 2.10 -0.14
CA GLN A 124 -3.11 1.68 -0.53
C GLN A 124 -2.70 0.41 0.23
N VAL A 125 -2.82 0.42 1.56
CA VAL A 125 -2.43 -0.72 2.39
C VAL A 125 -3.38 -1.91 2.20
N PHE A 126 -4.66 -1.67 1.95
CA PHE A 126 -5.58 -2.75 1.60
C PHE A 126 -5.20 -3.44 0.27
N ALA A 127 -4.79 -2.68 -0.74
CA ALA A 127 -4.27 -3.25 -1.98
C ALA A 127 -2.97 -4.04 -1.76
N GLN A 128 -2.08 -3.59 -0.87
CA GLN A 128 -0.90 -4.36 -0.45
C GLN A 128 -1.31 -5.67 0.22
N LYS A 129 -2.31 -5.64 1.11
CA LYS A 129 -2.86 -6.85 1.75
C LYS A 129 -3.40 -7.86 0.73
N ILE A 130 -4.18 -7.41 -0.25
CA ILE A 130 -4.69 -8.28 -1.33
C ILE A 130 -3.54 -9.02 -2.05
N CYS A 131 -2.41 -8.36 -2.27
CA CYS A 131 -1.23 -8.98 -2.87
C CYS A 131 -0.51 -9.95 -1.92
N VAL A 132 -0.30 -9.57 -0.66
CA VAL A 132 0.34 -10.44 0.35
C VAL A 132 -0.47 -11.71 0.58
N ASP A 133 -1.77 -11.56 0.77
CA ASP A 133 -2.67 -12.69 0.99
C ASP A 133 -2.74 -13.62 -0.22
N TYR A 134 -2.65 -13.05 -1.43
CA TYR A 134 -2.57 -13.81 -2.68
C TYR A 134 -1.28 -14.63 -2.79
N ILE A 135 -0.12 -13.99 -2.58
CA ILE A 135 1.20 -14.62 -2.72
C ILE A 135 1.42 -15.69 -1.65
N PHE A 136 1.14 -15.36 -0.40
CA PHE A 136 1.48 -16.20 0.76
C PHE A 136 0.32 -17.08 1.24
N LYS A 137 -0.87 -16.97 0.64
CA LYS A 137 -2.08 -17.72 1.05
C LYS A 137 -2.37 -17.54 2.54
N THR A 138 -2.38 -16.29 2.99
CA THR A 138 -2.52 -15.88 4.38
C THR A 138 -3.64 -14.86 4.56
N ASN A 139 -3.84 -14.41 5.79
CA ASN A 139 -4.71 -13.28 6.14
C ASN A 139 -3.91 -12.31 7.01
N CYS A 140 -3.07 -11.51 6.37
CA CYS A 140 -2.17 -10.60 7.07
C CYS A 140 -2.91 -9.43 7.74
N THR A 141 -2.31 -8.89 8.80
CA THR A 141 -2.72 -7.63 9.43
C THR A 141 -1.89 -6.46 8.93
N ALA A 142 -2.31 -5.24 9.21
CA ALA A 142 -1.60 -4.06 8.74
C ALA A 142 -1.65 -2.88 9.70
N PHE A 143 -0.60 -2.05 9.64
CA PHE A 143 -0.45 -0.83 10.41
C PHE A 143 0.06 0.31 9.52
N LEU A 144 -0.35 1.53 9.87
CA LEU A 144 0.35 2.75 9.47
C LEU A 144 1.31 3.16 10.58
N TYR A 145 2.54 3.50 10.22
CA TYR A 145 3.50 4.11 11.14
C TYR A 145 3.68 5.59 10.78
N TYR A 146 3.33 6.46 11.71
CA TYR A 146 3.48 7.90 11.54
C TYR A 146 4.77 8.41 12.17
N GLY A 147 5.67 8.94 11.33
CA GLY A 147 7.02 9.34 11.76
C GLY A 147 7.06 10.56 12.66
N ASP A 148 6.14 11.50 12.50
CA ASP A 148 6.05 12.74 13.29
C ASP A 148 5.67 12.48 14.75
N VAL A 149 4.77 11.54 15.01
CA VAL A 149 4.30 11.17 16.34
C VAL A 149 4.87 9.83 16.83
N ARG A 150 5.67 9.14 16.02
CA ARG A 150 6.26 7.80 16.29
C ARG A 150 5.22 6.78 16.76
N GLN A 151 4.05 6.78 16.11
CA GLN A 151 2.92 5.95 16.49
C GLN A 151 2.57 4.94 15.41
N ARG A 152 2.30 3.68 15.81
CA ARG A 152 1.64 2.68 14.97
C ARG A 152 0.13 2.76 15.16
N VAL A 153 -0.60 2.80 14.05
CA VAL A 153 -2.06 2.80 14.04
C VAL A 153 -2.52 1.53 13.31
N PRO A 154 -3.23 0.62 13.98
CA PRO A 154 -3.76 -0.58 13.33
C PRO A 154 -4.85 -0.19 12.33
N LEU A 155 -4.89 -0.90 11.21
CA LEU A 155 -5.93 -0.75 10.20
C LEU A 155 -6.96 -1.89 10.33
N PRO A 156 -8.26 -1.61 10.37
CA PRO A 156 -9.32 -2.61 10.54
C PRO A 156 -9.64 -3.32 9.21
N LEU A 157 -8.60 -3.90 8.56
CA LEU A 157 -8.71 -4.44 7.21
C LEU A 157 -9.49 -5.74 7.16
N ASN A 158 -9.35 -6.59 8.18
CA ASN A 158 -10.02 -7.88 8.25
C ASN A 158 -11.48 -7.73 8.68
N GLU A 159 -11.74 -6.82 9.60
CA GLU A 159 -13.09 -6.55 10.14
C GLU A 159 -14.02 -5.95 9.07
N ASN A 160 -13.47 -5.18 8.14
CA ASN A 160 -14.22 -4.49 7.08
C ASN A 160 -13.83 -4.97 5.68
N TYR A 161 -13.36 -6.20 5.56
CA TYR A 161 -12.77 -6.72 4.31
C TYR A 161 -13.69 -6.54 3.10
N GLU A 162 -14.95 -6.98 3.18
CA GLU A 162 -15.90 -6.90 2.06
C GLU A 162 -16.17 -5.46 1.60
N LEU A 163 -16.26 -4.53 2.58
CA LEU A 163 -16.44 -3.10 2.28
C LEU A 163 -15.25 -2.53 1.51
N TYR A 164 -14.04 -2.82 1.97
CA TYR A 164 -12.81 -2.30 1.35
C TYR A 164 -12.53 -2.99 0.03
N GLU A 165 -12.83 -4.29 -0.11
CA GLU A 165 -12.69 -5.01 -1.36
C GLU A 165 -13.61 -4.44 -2.45
N LYS A 166 -14.89 -4.22 -2.11
CA LYS A 166 -15.83 -3.56 -3.01
C LYS A 166 -15.32 -2.18 -3.45
N ARG A 167 -14.85 -1.38 -2.50
CA ARG A 167 -14.32 -0.05 -2.76
C ARG A 167 -13.08 -0.10 -3.65
N LEU A 168 -12.14 -1.01 -3.39
CA LEU A 168 -10.95 -1.19 -4.22
C LEU A 168 -11.31 -1.55 -5.67
N ARG A 169 -12.25 -2.47 -5.88
CA ARG A 169 -12.72 -2.86 -7.22
C ARG A 169 -13.34 -1.69 -7.98
N GLU A 170 -14.13 -0.85 -7.29
CA GLU A 170 -14.72 0.37 -7.88
C GLU A 170 -13.63 1.34 -8.34
N ILE A 171 -12.62 1.59 -7.48
CA ILE A 171 -11.48 2.44 -7.80
C ILE A 171 -10.71 1.92 -9.00
N LEU A 172 -10.33 0.63 -9.00
CA LEU A 172 -9.59 0.02 -10.10
C LEU A 172 -10.35 0.09 -11.43
N LYS A 173 -11.67 -0.15 -11.39
CA LYS A 173 -12.54 -0.02 -12.57
C LYS A 173 -12.54 1.42 -13.10
N GLU A 174 -12.69 2.41 -12.23
CA GLU A 174 -12.69 3.81 -12.61
C GLU A 174 -11.34 4.24 -13.21
N MET A 175 -10.23 3.87 -12.57
CA MET A 175 -8.87 4.15 -13.07
C MET A 175 -8.67 3.56 -14.49
N ARG A 176 -9.12 2.33 -14.73
CA ARG A 176 -9.01 1.67 -16.04
C ARG A 176 -9.82 2.35 -17.13
N VAL A 177 -10.99 2.91 -16.80
CA VAL A 177 -11.76 3.72 -17.77
C VAL A 177 -10.91 4.90 -18.27
N TYR A 178 -10.22 5.61 -17.38
CA TYR A 178 -9.35 6.73 -17.79
C TYR A 178 -8.10 6.25 -18.54
N LEU A 179 -7.44 5.19 -18.06
CA LEU A 179 -6.25 4.62 -18.72
C LEU A 179 -6.56 4.14 -20.15
N ASN A 180 -7.64 3.40 -20.33
CA ASN A 180 -8.05 2.88 -21.62
C ASN A 180 -8.47 4.01 -22.59
N ALA A 181 -9.07 5.07 -22.08
CA ALA A 181 -9.45 6.23 -22.86
C ALA A 181 -8.28 7.21 -23.15
N GLY A 182 -7.14 7.06 -22.45
CA GLY A 182 -6.03 8.03 -22.51
C GLY A 182 -6.45 9.45 -22.10
N ARG A 183 -7.46 9.56 -21.20
CA ARG A 183 -8.07 10.84 -20.84
C ARG A 183 -7.84 11.16 -19.37
N ILE A 184 -7.32 12.35 -19.11
CA ILE A 184 -7.12 12.86 -17.75
C ILE A 184 -8.49 13.20 -17.11
N PRO A 185 -8.74 12.76 -15.85
CA PRO A 185 -9.90 13.20 -15.09
C PRO A 185 -9.97 14.73 -14.97
N GLY A 186 -11.18 15.29 -15.01
CA GLY A 186 -11.36 16.73 -14.82
C GLY A 186 -10.96 17.21 -13.43
N ILE A 187 -10.71 18.49 -13.29
CA ILE A 187 -10.45 19.10 -11.98
C ILE A 187 -11.75 19.06 -11.18
N PRO A 188 -11.73 18.52 -9.93
CA PRO A 188 -12.92 18.57 -9.07
C PRO A 188 -13.39 20.00 -8.88
N LYS A 189 -14.68 20.26 -9.14
CA LYS A 189 -15.26 21.58 -8.88
C LYS A 189 -15.42 21.76 -7.37
N GLY A 190 -14.58 22.59 -6.78
CA GLY A 190 -14.76 23.15 -5.44
C GLY A 190 -14.55 22.16 -4.29
N GLN A 191 -13.34 22.08 -3.81
CA GLN A 191 -13.04 21.88 -2.39
C GLN A 191 -12.23 23.06 -1.88
#